data_ab79285e4519f1a31f6334d23b6cc8f6
#
_entry.id   ab79285e4519f1a31f6334d23b6cc8f6
#
_cell.length_a   1.000
_cell.length_b   1.000
_cell.length_c   1.000
_cell.angle_alpha   90.00
_cell.angle_beta   90.00
_cell.angle_gamma   90.00
#
_symmetry.space_group_name_H-M   'P 1'
#
loop_
_entity.id
_entity.type
_entity.pdbx_description
1 polymer ?
#
loop_
_entity_poly.entity_id
_entity_poly.type
_entity_poly.pdbx_seq_one_letter_code
_entity_poly.pdbx_strand_id
1 'polypeptide(L)'
;MKQKNVFKKLVAALLLVCVMVCILTACTTTLKGTYTSKEGLLEQSFTFKEDNKVEVSAFGINVVGEYLIEDGGITITYSLLGLSYDWVKSFKKGGSSIFIDGTEFVKDK
;
A
#
# COMPACT_ATOMS: atom_id res chain seq x y z
N MET A 1 16.56 -40.02 -20.34
CA MET A 1 15.70 -39.22 -21.22
C MET A 1 14.43 -38.73 -20.55
N LYS A 2 13.84 -39.50 -19.65
CA LYS A 2 12.70 -39.04 -18.87
C LYS A 2 13.05 -37.88 -17.98
N GLN A 3 14.30 -37.74 -17.53
CA GLN A 3 14.76 -36.63 -16.70
C GLN A 3 14.73 -35.29 -17.41
N LYS A 4 15.03 -35.24 -18.70
CA LYS A 4 14.97 -33.99 -19.47
C LYS A 4 13.55 -33.44 -19.60
N ASN A 5 12.58 -34.34 -19.77
CA ASN A 5 11.17 -33.92 -19.88
C ASN A 5 10.65 -33.40 -18.54
N VAL A 6 11.04 -34.03 -17.43
CA VAL A 6 10.68 -33.57 -16.08
C VAL A 6 11.29 -32.20 -15.79
N PHE A 7 12.54 -31.99 -16.19
CA PHE A 7 13.22 -30.72 -16.01
C PHE A 7 12.52 -29.59 -16.77
N LYS A 8 12.14 -29.85 -18.03
CA LYS A 8 11.40 -28.86 -18.84
C LYS A 8 10.05 -28.51 -18.21
N LYS A 9 9.35 -29.49 -17.67
CA LYS A 9 8.07 -29.28 -16.98
C LYS A 9 8.27 -28.45 -15.71
N LEU A 10 9.32 -28.70 -14.96
CA LEU A 10 9.64 -27.92 -13.76
C LEU A 10 9.97 -26.47 -14.10
N VAL A 11 10.73 -26.21 -15.15
CA VAL A 11 11.07 -24.87 -15.60
C VAL A 11 9.81 -24.13 -16.07
N ALA A 12 8.94 -24.80 -16.82
CA ALA A 12 7.69 -24.22 -17.26
C ALA A 12 6.78 -23.86 -16.09
N ALA A 13 6.69 -24.73 -15.07
CA ALA A 13 5.90 -24.48 -13.88
C ALA A 13 6.46 -23.29 -13.08
N LEU A 14 7.78 -23.18 -12.99
CA LEU A 14 8.45 -22.09 -12.31
C LEU A 14 8.19 -20.74 -13.00
N LEU A 15 8.24 -20.72 -14.33
CA LEU A 15 7.93 -19.53 -15.11
C LEU A 15 6.47 -19.11 -14.92
N LEU A 16 5.56 -20.08 -14.87
CA LEU A 16 4.14 -19.78 -14.62
C LEU A 16 3.92 -19.15 -13.26
N VAL A 17 4.59 -19.66 -12.24
CA VAL A 17 4.51 -19.10 -10.89
C VAL A 17 5.05 -17.67 -10.86
N CYS A 18 6.16 -17.39 -11.55
CA CYS A 18 6.71 -16.04 -11.65
C CYS A 18 5.72 -15.07 -12.31
N VAL A 19 5.04 -15.49 -13.37
CA VAL A 19 4.04 -14.68 -14.05
C VAL A 19 2.87 -14.39 -13.11
N MET A 20 2.42 -15.37 -12.34
CA MET A 20 1.33 -15.17 -11.37
C MET A 20 1.73 -14.21 -10.25
N VAL A 21 2.97 -14.29 -9.77
CA VAL A 21 3.49 -13.35 -8.77
C VAL A 21 3.51 -11.92 -9.33
N CYS A 22 3.92 -11.75 -10.59
CA CYS A 22 3.90 -10.44 -11.25
C CYS A 22 2.47 -9.89 -11.39
N ILE A 23 1.49 -10.75 -11.70
CA ILE A 23 0.10 -10.35 -11.77
C ILE A 23 -0.41 -9.91 -10.40
N LEU A 24 -0.06 -10.64 -9.33
CA LEU A 24 -0.42 -10.27 -7.97
C LEU A 24 0.20 -8.94 -7.55
N THR A 25 1.45 -8.69 -7.93
CA THR A 25 2.10 -7.40 -7.66
C THR A 25 1.43 -6.27 -8.44
N ALA A 26 0.94 -6.53 -9.64
CA ALA A 26 0.21 -5.55 -10.45
C ALA A 26 -1.16 -5.22 -9.84
N CYS A 27 -1.69 -6.06 -8.93
CA CYS A 27 -2.96 -5.81 -8.24
C CYS A 27 -2.79 -4.93 -7.00
N THR A 28 -1.55 -4.62 -6.58
CA THR A 28 -1.35 -3.68 -5.47
C THR A 28 -1.77 -2.28 -5.91
N THR A 29 -2.52 -1.61 -5.04
CA THR A 29 -2.99 -0.26 -5.31
C THR A 29 -1.91 0.75 -4.96
N THR A 30 -1.61 1.64 -5.90
CA THR A 30 -0.73 2.77 -5.65
C THR A 30 -1.54 4.06 -5.69
N LEU A 31 -1.24 4.96 -4.78
CA LEU A 31 -1.91 6.25 -4.67
C LEU A 31 -0.90 7.36 -4.91
N LYS A 32 -1.40 8.52 -5.31
CA LYS A 32 -0.58 9.70 -5.53
C LYS A 32 -1.36 10.95 -5.13
N GLY A 33 -0.70 11.84 -4.40
CA GLY A 33 -1.29 13.08 -3.96
C GLY A 33 -1.67 13.08 -2.49
N THR A 34 -2.29 14.16 -2.06
CA THR A 34 -2.66 14.38 -0.66
C THR A 34 -4.15 14.16 -0.47
N TYR A 35 -4.48 13.37 0.55
CA TYR A 35 -5.86 13.09 0.95
C TYR A 35 -6.04 13.60 2.37
N THR A 36 -7.06 14.40 2.59
CA THR A 36 -7.29 15.07 3.87
C THR A 36 -8.65 14.72 4.44
N SER A 37 -8.70 14.42 5.72
CA SER A 37 -9.93 14.22 6.47
C SER A 37 -10.30 15.53 7.16
N LYS A 38 -11.55 15.95 6.98
CA LYS A 38 -12.11 17.12 7.68
C LYS A 38 -13.07 16.70 8.78
N GLU A 39 -13.14 15.41 9.07
CA GLU A 39 -13.98 14.92 10.14
C GLU A 39 -13.32 15.16 11.50
N GLY A 40 -14.09 15.70 12.43
CA GLY A 40 -13.60 16.00 13.77
C GLY A 40 -12.92 17.35 13.87
N LEU A 41 -12.36 17.61 15.04
CA LEU A 41 -11.70 18.88 15.38
C LEU A 41 -10.27 18.97 14.87
N LEU A 42 -9.71 17.83 14.44
CA LEU A 42 -8.29 17.73 14.06
C LEU A 42 -8.18 17.24 12.64
N GLU A 43 -7.50 18.03 11.82
CA GLU A 43 -7.24 17.71 10.44
C GLU A 43 -6.10 16.69 10.34
N GLN A 44 -6.35 15.61 9.59
CA GLN A 44 -5.35 14.59 9.31
C GLN A 44 -5.19 14.47 7.80
N SER A 45 -3.97 14.26 7.33
CA SER A 45 -3.72 14.07 5.91
C SER A 45 -2.69 12.98 5.65
N PHE A 46 -2.85 12.35 4.49
CA PHE A 46 -1.91 11.37 3.96
C PHE A 46 -1.45 11.87 2.60
N THR A 47 -0.15 12.07 2.43
CA THR A 47 0.44 12.44 1.15
C THR A 47 1.17 11.24 0.59
N PHE A 48 0.61 10.67 -0.49
CA PHE A 48 1.20 9.50 -1.14
C PHE A 48 2.18 9.97 -2.21
N LYS A 49 3.41 9.50 -2.11
CA LYS A 49 4.52 9.87 -2.99
C LYS A 49 4.91 8.68 -3.85
N GLU A 50 5.87 8.89 -4.73
CA GLU A 50 6.43 7.81 -5.54
C GLU A 50 7.19 6.81 -4.66
N ASP A 51 7.46 5.62 -5.21
CA ASP A 51 8.20 4.53 -4.53
C ASP A 51 7.52 4.04 -3.25
N ASN A 52 6.17 4.04 -3.22
CA ASN A 52 5.40 3.56 -2.08
C ASN A 52 5.67 4.32 -0.78
N LYS A 53 6.05 5.58 -0.88
CA LYS A 53 6.28 6.44 0.26
C LYS A 53 5.01 7.19 0.61
N VAL A 54 4.79 7.42 1.90
CA VAL A 54 3.64 8.18 2.39
C VAL A 54 4.08 9.08 3.53
N GLU A 55 3.61 10.31 3.52
CA GLU A 55 3.78 11.24 4.63
C GLU A 55 2.45 11.39 5.34
N VAL A 56 2.43 11.09 6.62
CA VAL A 56 1.23 11.21 7.46
C VAL A 56 1.36 12.47 8.31
N SER A 57 0.41 13.35 8.19
CA SER A 57 0.35 14.59 8.98
C SER A 57 -0.85 14.56 9.90
N ALA A 58 -0.61 14.70 11.19
CA ALA A 58 -1.65 14.75 12.20
C ALA A 58 -1.12 15.49 13.43
N PHE A 59 -1.97 16.34 14.03
CA PHE A 59 -1.62 17.05 15.26
C PHE A 59 -0.35 17.91 15.16
N GLY A 60 -0.05 18.43 13.96
CA GLY A 60 1.17 19.21 13.71
C GLY A 60 2.44 18.38 13.60
N ILE A 61 2.31 17.06 13.58
CA ILE A 61 3.43 16.13 13.44
C ILE A 61 3.39 15.47 12.08
N ASN A 62 4.53 15.38 11.41
CA ASN A 62 4.67 14.72 10.12
C ASN A 62 5.56 13.49 10.28
N VAL A 63 5.08 12.34 9.79
CA VAL A 63 5.83 11.09 9.80
C VAL A 63 5.88 10.55 8.38
N VAL A 64 7.07 10.19 7.91
CA VAL A 64 7.25 9.59 6.59
C VAL A 64 7.48 8.10 6.76
N GLY A 65 6.75 7.30 5.99
CA GLY A 65 6.88 5.85 5.99
C GLY A 65 6.71 5.27 4.61
N GLU A 66 6.61 3.96 4.58
CA GLU A 66 6.30 3.20 3.37
C GLU A 66 4.92 2.59 3.52
N TYR A 67 4.18 2.48 2.42
CA TYR A 67 2.85 1.91 2.48
C TYR A 67 2.67 0.76 1.51
N LEU A 68 1.77 -0.13 1.87
CA LEU A 68 1.32 -1.22 1.02
C LEU A 68 -0.19 -1.34 1.15
N ILE A 69 -0.89 -1.35 0.02
CA ILE A 69 -2.35 -1.52 -0.02
C ILE A 69 -2.65 -2.81 -0.74
N GLU A 70 -3.25 -3.77 -0.03
CA GLU A 70 -3.67 -5.05 -0.60
C GLU A 70 -4.79 -5.65 0.24
N ASP A 71 -5.63 -6.45 -0.40
CA ASP A 71 -6.70 -7.22 0.25
C ASP A 71 -7.59 -6.39 1.18
N GLY A 72 -7.92 -5.17 0.77
CA GLY A 72 -8.80 -4.30 1.56
C GLY A 72 -8.15 -3.71 2.80
N GLY A 73 -6.81 -3.70 2.86
CA GLY A 73 -6.07 -3.12 3.96
C GLY A 73 -4.93 -2.24 3.51
N ILE A 74 -4.53 -1.33 4.37
CA ILE A 74 -3.32 -0.52 4.19
C ILE A 74 -2.39 -0.77 5.35
N THR A 75 -1.12 -1.02 5.04
CA THR A 75 -0.06 -1.15 6.03
C THR A 75 0.92 -0.01 5.83
N ILE A 76 1.15 0.78 6.86
CA ILE A 76 2.15 1.85 6.84
C ILE A 76 3.26 1.48 7.80
N THR A 77 4.47 1.34 7.27
CA THR A 77 5.67 1.03 8.05
C THR A 77 6.48 2.30 8.22
N TYR A 78 6.74 2.68 9.44
CA TYR A 78 7.49 3.88 9.77
C TYR A 78 8.48 3.62 10.90
N SER A 79 9.50 4.48 11.01
CA SER A 79 10.53 4.35 12.03
C SER A 79 10.52 5.58 12.92
N LEU A 80 10.52 5.34 14.22
CA LEU A 80 10.64 6.38 15.25
C LEU A 80 11.67 5.93 16.28
N LEU A 81 12.63 6.80 16.59
CA LEU A 81 13.65 6.55 17.60
C LEU A 81 14.42 5.23 17.37
N GLY A 82 14.66 4.90 16.09
CA GLY A 82 15.37 3.69 15.71
C GLY A 82 14.55 2.41 15.74
N LEU A 83 13.25 2.49 16.04
CA LEU A 83 12.35 1.36 16.05
C LEU A 83 11.37 1.44 14.87
N SER A 84 11.09 0.30 14.25
CA SER A 84 10.12 0.18 13.17
C SER A 84 8.76 -0.20 13.71
N TYR A 85 7.73 0.45 13.19
CA TYR A 85 6.33 0.18 13.56
C TYR A 85 5.52 -0.07 12.31
N ASP A 86 4.60 -1.03 12.39
CA ASP A 86 3.60 -1.30 11.35
C ASP A 86 2.24 -0.84 11.84
N TRP A 87 1.59 0.01 11.05
CA TRP A 87 0.24 0.48 11.32
C TRP A 87 -0.67 -0.13 10.25
N VAL A 88 -1.59 -0.99 10.67
CA VAL A 88 -2.45 -1.76 9.76
C VAL A 88 -3.90 -1.35 10.00
N LYS A 89 -4.57 -0.89 8.94
CA LYS A 89 -5.97 -0.47 8.99
C LYS A 89 -6.73 -0.93 7.76
N SER A 90 -8.05 -0.96 7.84
CA SER A 90 -8.87 -1.24 6.67
C SER A 90 -8.74 -0.11 5.64
N PHE A 91 -8.87 -0.46 4.38
CA PHE A 91 -8.73 0.49 3.28
C PHE A 91 -9.80 0.22 2.22
N LYS A 92 -10.40 1.30 1.73
CA LYS A 92 -11.34 1.24 0.62
C LYS A 92 -11.14 2.47 -0.25
N LYS A 93 -11.13 2.28 -1.55
CA LYS A 93 -11.02 3.38 -2.51
C LYS A 93 -12.39 3.69 -3.10
N GLY A 94 -12.74 4.98 -3.16
CA GLY A 94 -13.99 5.41 -3.74
C GLY A 94 -13.82 6.72 -4.51
N GLY A 95 -13.68 6.65 -5.83
CA GLY A 95 -13.57 7.83 -6.68
C GLY A 95 -12.40 8.74 -6.29
N SER A 96 -12.69 9.97 -5.90
CA SER A 96 -11.67 10.95 -5.48
C SER A 96 -11.38 10.92 -3.98
N SER A 97 -11.90 9.91 -3.28
CA SER A 97 -11.66 9.76 -1.84
C SER A 97 -11.18 8.36 -1.50
N ILE A 98 -10.61 8.24 -0.33
CA ILE A 98 -10.23 6.95 0.25
C ILE A 98 -10.80 6.86 1.65
N PHE A 99 -11.04 5.63 2.11
CA PHE A 99 -11.53 5.35 3.44
C PHE A 99 -10.48 4.52 4.17
N ILE A 100 -9.96 5.07 5.25
CA ILE A 100 -9.00 4.37 6.11
C ILE A 100 -9.64 4.25 7.49
N ASP A 101 -9.82 3.00 7.93
CA ASP A 101 -10.48 2.67 9.20
C ASP A 101 -11.89 3.30 9.28
N GLY A 102 -12.58 3.31 8.13
CA GLY A 102 -13.93 3.88 8.03
C GLY A 102 -14.01 5.40 7.93
N THR A 103 -12.89 6.09 7.99
CA THR A 103 -12.84 7.55 7.89
C THR A 103 -12.54 7.97 6.46
N GLU A 104 -13.31 8.90 5.94
CA GLU A 104 -13.12 9.41 4.59
C GLU A 104 -12.02 10.46 4.53
N PHE A 105 -11.12 10.28 3.57
CA PHE A 105 -10.08 11.26 3.22
C PHE A 105 -10.27 11.65 1.77
N VAL A 106 -10.47 12.93 1.53
CA VAL A 106 -10.76 13.47 0.21
C VAL A 106 -9.47 13.99 -0.42
N LYS A 107 -9.27 13.68 -1.69
CA LYS A 107 -8.07 14.12 -2.42
C LYS A 107 -8.07 15.63 -2.58
N ASP A 108 -6.98 16.27 -2.24
CA ASP A 108 -6.77 17.70 -2.45
C ASP A 108 -6.59 17.99 -3.94
N LYS A 109 -7.11 19.11 -4.38
CA LYS A 109 -7.01 19.54 -5.78
C LYS A 109 -5.62 20.07 -6.12
#